data_f7393ddef67356cb21edc2ea7845e904
#
_entry.id   f7393ddef67356cb21edc2ea7845e904
#
_cell.length_a   1.000
_cell.length_b   1.000
_cell.length_c   1.000
_cell.angle_alpha   90.00
_cell.angle_beta   90.00
_cell.angle_gamma   90.00
#
_symmetry.space_group_name_H-M   'P 1'
#
loop_
_entity.id
_entity.type
_entity.pdbx_description
1 polymer ?
#
loop_
_entity_poly.entity_id
_entity_poly.type
_entity_poly.pdbx_seq_one_letter_code
_entity_poly.pdbx_strand_id
1 'polypeptide(L)'
;MSKVVVVGAGIGGMSAAARLAKNGHKVTVYENSDRSGGKCRTEWFGDSAFDTGPSLLTLPAVYRDLFLKTGKRIEHILNIEPVDPAFNYNFSDGKSITFPNLSNPATYLEIKKILGDDAGSGWQQIIERAERMWDVSREQFVESELNSFWPLLKNRNLVTQLREIAPFTSLRTLSNQLNLDPHLRMIVDRYATYTGSDPRSAPAVLLTIAFVESTFGAWHIKGGIGQLSVALQNRCEELGVKFEFNTRVREISVKSNRVDGILLEDNRFISSDLVVANADAEYVYNKLISKNVRSANNERRKLKKATKSLSGFSLLLGLDNYKGERARLNHHNVFFPENYDNEFEEIFNKKIPVSDPTIYICAPKDKSMVIGENKESWFVLVNAPRHEPGIGWDWTQGGEDYAKKIITKLDNLGLNVSSRLDFLKFRTPADLESYAMAPGGSIYGTSSNSAKSAFLRARNRSKTKGLFCVGGSAHPGGGLPLVGISAEIVANAIGKA
;
A
#
# COMPACT_ATOMS: atom_id res chain seq x y z
N MET A 1 18.05 28.45 -0.44
CA MET A 1 16.60 28.17 -0.21
C MET A 1 15.94 27.99 -1.58
N SER A 2 15.45 26.77 -1.87
CA SER A 2 14.79 26.49 -3.16
C SER A 2 13.26 26.60 -3.03
N LYS A 3 12.61 26.97 -4.13
CA LYS A 3 11.16 26.86 -4.28
C LYS A 3 10.83 25.43 -4.71
N VAL A 4 10.11 24.69 -3.88
CA VAL A 4 9.71 23.31 -4.14
C VAL A 4 8.21 23.24 -4.35
N VAL A 5 7.80 22.66 -5.47
CA VAL A 5 6.42 22.28 -5.72
C VAL A 5 6.25 20.80 -5.45
N VAL A 6 5.25 20.43 -4.66
CA VAL A 6 4.81 19.04 -4.47
C VAL A 6 3.50 18.84 -5.21
N VAL A 7 3.43 17.84 -6.08
CA VAL A 7 2.23 17.51 -6.86
C VAL A 7 1.53 16.33 -6.19
N GLY A 8 0.40 16.60 -5.54
CA GLY A 8 -0.42 15.64 -4.80
C GLY A 8 -0.18 15.65 -3.29
N ALA A 9 -1.24 15.87 -2.51
CA ALA A 9 -1.27 15.89 -1.05
C ALA A 9 -1.54 14.48 -0.45
N GLY A 10 -1.06 13.41 -1.07
CA GLY A 10 -1.05 12.08 -0.46
C GLY A 10 0.04 11.96 0.62
N ILE A 11 0.04 10.87 1.37
CA ILE A 11 0.97 10.62 2.48
C ILE A 11 2.44 10.85 2.08
N GLY A 12 2.86 10.35 0.91
CA GLY A 12 4.25 10.51 0.45
C GLY A 12 4.61 11.98 0.16
N GLY A 13 3.70 12.71 -0.49
CA GLY A 13 3.88 14.13 -0.81
C GLY A 13 3.98 14.98 0.45
N MET A 14 3.06 14.80 1.40
CA MET A 14 3.07 15.51 2.68
C MET A 14 4.29 15.17 3.54
N SER A 15 4.68 13.89 3.59
CA SER A 15 5.89 13.44 4.31
C SER A 15 7.15 14.08 3.74
N ALA A 16 7.27 14.17 2.41
CA ALA A 16 8.37 14.87 1.75
C ALA A 16 8.30 16.39 2.00
N ALA A 17 7.12 16.99 1.90
CA ALA A 17 6.91 18.40 2.13
C ALA A 17 7.32 18.84 3.54
N ALA A 18 6.90 18.10 4.58
CA ALA A 18 7.28 18.37 5.97
C ALA A 18 8.80 18.31 6.18
N ARG A 19 9.47 17.26 5.66
CA ARG A 19 10.93 17.11 5.77
C ARG A 19 11.66 18.24 5.01
N LEU A 20 11.22 18.61 3.82
CA LEU A 20 11.81 19.68 3.01
C LEU A 20 11.62 21.07 3.61
N ALA A 21 10.43 21.35 4.16
CA ALA A 21 10.18 22.59 4.88
C ALA A 21 11.08 22.70 6.13
N LYS A 22 11.21 21.61 6.90
CA LYS A 22 12.14 21.53 8.03
C LYS A 22 13.61 21.74 7.61
N ASN A 23 13.98 21.33 6.40
CA ASN A 23 15.30 21.54 5.81
C ASN A 23 15.50 22.97 5.28
N GLY A 24 14.51 23.87 5.39
CA GLY A 24 14.59 25.29 5.04
C GLY A 24 14.15 25.65 3.63
N HIS A 25 13.54 24.71 2.88
CA HIS A 25 12.97 25.01 1.56
C HIS A 25 11.59 25.66 1.67
N LYS A 26 11.22 26.48 0.67
CA LYS A 26 9.86 27.02 0.53
C LYS A 26 9.01 26.04 -0.26
N VAL A 27 8.06 25.38 0.42
CA VAL A 27 7.26 24.29 -0.15
C VAL A 27 5.81 24.71 -0.37
N THR A 28 5.26 24.38 -1.55
CA THR A 28 3.83 24.48 -1.84
C THR A 28 3.34 23.17 -2.41
N VAL A 29 2.26 22.65 -1.86
CA VAL A 29 1.59 21.39 -2.29
C VAL A 29 0.36 21.76 -3.13
N TYR A 30 0.25 21.20 -4.32
CA TYR A 30 -0.90 21.32 -5.21
C TYR A 30 -1.67 20.02 -5.22
N GLU A 31 -2.96 20.06 -4.88
CA GLU A 31 -3.83 18.90 -4.77
C GLU A 31 -5.09 19.10 -5.62
N ASN A 32 -5.44 18.08 -6.40
CA ASN A 32 -6.61 18.09 -7.26
C ASN A 32 -7.94 18.01 -6.50
N SER A 33 -7.95 17.33 -5.34
CA SER A 33 -9.14 17.20 -4.51
C SER A 33 -9.29 18.36 -3.51
N ASP A 34 -10.42 18.40 -2.83
CA ASP A 34 -10.76 19.38 -1.80
C ASP A 34 -10.01 19.18 -0.46
N ARG A 35 -9.27 18.08 -0.33
CA ARG A 35 -8.60 17.68 0.93
C ARG A 35 -7.38 16.80 0.68
N SER A 36 -6.54 16.68 1.71
CA SER A 36 -5.34 15.85 1.72
C SER A 36 -5.65 14.35 1.90
N GLY A 37 -4.60 13.52 1.85
CA GLY A 37 -4.60 12.10 2.18
C GLY A 37 -4.49 11.17 0.97
N GLY A 38 -4.97 11.57 -0.20
CA GLY A 38 -4.96 10.71 -1.38
C GLY A 38 -5.73 9.40 -1.12
N LYS A 39 -5.02 8.26 -1.17
CA LYS A 39 -5.60 6.94 -0.85
C LYS A 39 -5.78 6.70 0.67
N CYS A 40 -5.10 7.43 1.53
CA CYS A 40 -5.16 7.25 2.99
C CYS A 40 -6.16 8.23 3.61
N ARG A 41 -7.42 7.84 3.59
CA ARG A 41 -8.54 8.66 4.10
C ARG A 41 -9.48 7.81 4.93
N THR A 42 -10.06 8.42 5.96
CA THR A 42 -11.26 7.94 6.65
C THR A 42 -12.44 8.79 6.20
N GLU A 43 -13.48 8.17 5.70
CA GLU A 43 -14.67 8.84 5.15
C GLU A 43 -15.92 8.38 5.87
N TRP A 44 -16.79 9.35 6.21
CA TRP A 44 -18.09 9.08 6.82
C TRP A 44 -19.17 8.89 5.76
N PHE A 45 -19.97 7.85 5.94
CA PHE A 45 -21.18 7.58 5.17
C PHE A 45 -22.29 7.18 6.15
N GLY A 46 -23.33 8.02 6.26
CA GLY A 46 -24.34 7.84 7.31
C GLY A 46 -23.69 7.84 8.70
N ASP A 47 -24.00 6.83 9.49
CA ASP A 47 -23.53 6.66 10.86
C ASP A 47 -22.19 5.91 10.99
N SER A 48 -21.49 5.67 9.90
CA SER A 48 -20.27 4.85 9.89
C SER A 48 -19.12 5.51 9.16
N ALA A 49 -17.93 5.45 9.76
CA ALA A 49 -16.67 5.86 9.16
C ALA A 49 -15.91 4.64 8.63
N PHE A 50 -15.21 4.83 7.51
CA PHE A 50 -14.46 3.77 6.83
C PHE A 50 -13.08 4.27 6.42
N ASP A 51 -12.06 3.46 6.67
CA ASP A 51 -10.76 3.64 6.04
C ASP A 51 -10.84 3.17 4.59
N THR A 52 -10.83 4.11 3.66
CA THR A 52 -11.17 3.85 2.24
C THR A 52 -9.96 3.49 1.37
N GLY A 53 -8.84 3.20 1.99
CA GLY A 53 -7.59 2.77 1.35
C GLY A 53 -6.81 1.80 2.24
N PRO A 54 -5.61 2.16 2.73
CA PRO A 54 -4.94 1.33 3.71
C PRO A 54 -5.76 1.26 4.99
N SER A 55 -5.87 0.06 5.56
CA SER A 55 -6.60 -0.23 6.81
C SER A 55 -5.69 -0.83 7.88
N LEU A 56 -4.41 -0.99 7.56
CA LEU A 56 -3.39 -1.54 8.45
C LEU A 56 -2.19 -0.59 8.53
N LEU A 57 -1.79 -0.25 9.74
CA LEU A 57 -0.52 0.42 9.99
C LEU A 57 0.48 -0.61 10.55
N THR A 58 1.56 -0.83 9.82
CA THR A 58 2.75 -1.54 10.30
C THR A 58 3.91 -0.56 10.40
N LEU A 59 4.99 -0.91 11.12
CA LEU A 59 6.18 -0.05 11.25
C LEU A 59 5.85 1.41 11.60
N PRO A 60 5.09 1.71 12.67
CA PRO A 60 4.76 3.09 13.06
C PRO A 60 6.01 3.94 13.32
N ALA A 61 7.16 3.30 13.54
CA ALA A 61 8.46 3.95 13.74
C ALA A 61 8.83 4.90 12.59
N VAL A 62 8.41 4.62 11.34
CA VAL A 62 8.68 5.50 10.19
C VAL A 62 8.04 6.88 10.37
N TYR A 63 6.81 6.91 10.86
CA TYR A 63 6.10 8.18 11.11
C TYR A 63 6.51 8.80 12.43
N ARG A 64 6.81 8.00 13.47
CA ARG A 64 7.43 8.49 14.71
C ARG A 64 8.71 9.27 14.43
N ASP A 65 9.59 8.71 13.60
CA ASP A 65 10.81 9.36 13.14
C ASP A 65 10.53 10.67 12.37
N LEU A 66 9.60 10.65 11.43
CA LEU A 66 9.21 11.85 10.68
C LEU A 66 8.76 12.99 11.60
N PHE A 67 7.82 12.70 12.51
CA PHE A 67 7.32 13.70 13.43
C PHE A 67 8.42 14.19 14.38
N LEU A 68 9.23 13.29 14.95
CA LEU A 68 10.34 13.63 15.83
C LEU A 68 11.37 14.53 15.13
N LYS A 69 11.83 14.15 13.92
CA LYS A 69 12.78 14.93 13.12
C LYS A 69 12.22 16.28 12.68
N THR A 70 10.92 16.41 12.57
CA THR A 70 10.27 17.69 12.28
C THR A 70 9.94 18.49 13.53
N GLY A 71 10.13 17.96 14.74
CA GLY A 71 10.10 18.71 16.01
C GLY A 71 8.87 18.46 16.90
N LYS A 72 8.11 17.36 16.67
CA LYS A 72 7.00 16.95 17.54
C LYS A 72 7.03 15.43 17.76
N ARG A 73 6.44 14.95 18.85
CA ARG A 73 6.18 13.52 19.05
C ARG A 73 4.80 13.18 18.52
N ILE A 74 4.69 12.12 17.72
CA ILE A 74 3.43 11.69 17.10
C ILE A 74 2.41 11.26 18.16
N GLU A 75 2.85 10.70 19.28
CA GLU A 75 2.02 10.25 20.40
C GLU A 75 1.26 11.38 21.11
N HIS A 76 1.69 12.62 20.93
CA HIS A 76 0.96 13.81 21.41
C HIS A 76 -0.15 14.26 20.42
N ILE A 77 -0.23 13.66 19.24
CA ILE A 77 -1.11 14.08 18.15
C ILE A 77 -2.09 12.95 17.80
N LEU A 78 -1.60 11.71 17.76
CA LEU A 78 -2.36 10.54 17.37
C LEU A 78 -2.35 9.49 18.48
N ASN A 79 -3.52 8.92 18.75
CA ASN A 79 -3.62 7.73 19.59
C ASN A 79 -3.43 6.50 18.67
N ILE A 80 -2.25 5.86 18.77
CA ILE A 80 -1.86 4.69 18.00
C ILE A 80 -1.85 3.49 18.94
N GLU A 81 -2.77 2.57 18.75
CA GLU A 81 -3.00 1.41 19.62
C GLU A 81 -2.62 0.10 18.90
N PRO A 82 -2.01 -0.87 19.60
CA PRO A 82 -1.77 -2.19 19.04
C PRO A 82 -3.10 -2.92 18.82
N VAL A 83 -3.20 -3.65 17.74
CA VAL A 83 -4.35 -4.50 17.40
C VAL A 83 -4.04 -5.94 17.79
N ASP A 84 -4.71 -6.46 18.83
CA ASP A 84 -4.53 -7.84 19.24
C ASP A 84 -5.88 -8.61 19.25
N PRO A 85 -5.95 -9.74 18.54
CA PRO A 85 -4.95 -10.33 17.65
C PRO A 85 -4.70 -9.49 16.37
N ALA A 86 -3.49 -9.59 15.82
CA ALA A 86 -3.12 -8.89 14.59
C ALA A 86 -3.96 -9.35 13.41
N PHE A 87 -4.10 -10.66 13.23
CA PHE A 87 -4.88 -11.27 12.15
C PHE A 87 -5.62 -12.51 12.61
N ASN A 88 -6.75 -12.78 11.94
CA ASN A 88 -7.45 -14.05 11.97
C ASN A 88 -7.57 -14.59 10.54
N TYR A 89 -7.01 -15.76 10.30
CA TYR A 89 -7.02 -16.45 9.01
C TYR A 89 -8.01 -17.60 9.05
N ASN A 90 -8.99 -17.59 8.15
CA ASN A 90 -10.04 -18.59 8.04
C ASN A 90 -9.90 -19.34 6.71
N PHE A 91 -10.00 -20.65 6.74
CA PHE A 91 -9.81 -21.53 5.59
C PHE A 91 -11.12 -22.24 5.23
N SER A 92 -11.22 -22.69 3.97
CA SER A 92 -12.43 -23.34 3.43
C SER A 92 -12.73 -24.70 4.10
N ASP A 93 -11.74 -25.35 4.72
CA ASP A 93 -11.92 -26.59 5.48
C ASP A 93 -12.46 -26.39 6.91
N GLY A 94 -12.79 -25.13 7.26
CA GLY A 94 -13.31 -24.74 8.57
C GLY A 94 -12.25 -24.47 9.63
N LYS A 95 -10.96 -24.65 9.35
CA LYS A 95 -9.90 -24.26 10.27
C LYS A 95 -9.77 -22.74 10.33
N SER A 96 -9.36 -22.25 11.50
CA SER A 96 -9.06 -20.84 11.72
C SER A 96 -7.79 -20.72 12.58
N ILE A 97 -6.90 -19.82 12.18
CA ILE A 97 -5.64 -19.56 12.90
C ILE A 97 -5.59 -18.09 13.25
N THR A 98 -5.43 -17.82 14.54
CA THR A 98 -5.31 -16.46 15.06
C THR A 98 -3.83 -16.14 15.28
N PHE A 99 -3.37 -15.00 14.74
CA PHE A 99 -2.03 -14.50 14.95
C PHE A 99 -2.05 -13.42 16.04
N PRO A 100 -1.58 -13.73 17.27
CA PRO A 100 -1.39 -12.73 18.30
C PRO A 100 -0.43 -11.63 17.83
N ASN A 101 -0.68 -10.40 18.27
CA ASN A 101 0.17 -9.28 17.89
C ASN A 101 1.48 -9.26 18.69
N LEU A 102 2.60 -8.94 18.00
CA LEU A 102 3.94 -8.77 18.61
C LEU A 102 4.44 -10.01 19.40
N SER A 103 3.97 -11.20 19.08
CA SER A 103 4.34 -12.43 19.79
C SER A 103 4.55 -13.63 18.87
N ASN A 104 5.78 -13.79 18.37
CA ASN A 104 6.16 -14.97 17.60
C ASN A 104 5.96 -16.30 18.37
N PRO A 105 6.31 -16.39 19.68
CA PRO A 105 6.06 -17.61 20.43
C PRO A 105 4.57 -17.96 20.55
N ALA A 106 3.70 -16.97 20.75
CA ALA A 106 2.26 -17.24 20.81
C ALA A 106 1.69 -17.65 19.45
N THR A 107 2.18 -17.04 18.37
CA THR A 107 1.81 -17.43 16.98
C THR A 107 2.25 -18.88 16.69
N TYR A 108 3.46 -19.27 17.09
CA TYR A 108 3.93 -20.65 16.99
C TYR A 108 2.98 -21.64 17.71
N LEU A 109 2.60 -21.32 18.97
CA LEU A 109 1.72 -22.16 19.76
C LEU A 109 0.31 -22.30 19.15
N GLU A 110 -0.24 -21.22 18.61
CA GLU A 110 -1.55 -21.27 17.92
C GLU A 110 -1.47 -22.13 16.64
N ILE A 111 -0.43 -22.00 15.84
CA ILE A 111 -0.22 -22.81 14.64
C ILE A 111 -0.07 -24.30 15.04
N LYS A 112 0.79 -24.59 16.02
CA LYS A 112 1.00 -25.95 16.53
C LYS A 112 -0.30 -26.57 17.02
N LYS A 113 -1.13 -25.85 17.73
CA LYS A 113 -2.43 -26.29 18.25
C LYS A 113 -3.42 -26.66 17.13
N ILE A 114 -3.44 -25.92 16.03
CA ILE A 114 -4.43 -26.11 14.95
C ILE A 114 -3.91 -27.04 13.85
N LEU A 115 -2.61 -26.98 13.50
CA LEU A 115 -2.02 -27.66 12.36
C LEU A 115 -0.97 -28.74 12.75
N GLY A 116 -0.56 -28.79 14.02
CA GLY A 116 0.44 -29.74 14.52
C GLY A 116 1.86 -29.20 14.59
N ASP A 117 2.77 -30.01 15.16
CA ASP A 117 4.15 -29.61 15.49
C ASP A 117 4.98 -29.25 14.26
N ASP A 118 4.83 -30.00 13.17
CA ASP A 118 5.58 -29.76 11.93
C ASP A 118 5.22 -28.40 11.32
N ALA A 119 3.94 -28.04 11.35
CA ALA A 119 3.48 -26.74 10.87
C ALA A 119 4.01 -25.58 11.73
N GLY A 120 4.00 -25.72 13.07
CA GLY A 120 4.61 -24.75 13.98
C GLY A 120 6.09 -24.53 13.68
N SER A 121 6.85 -25.64 13.55
CA SER A 121 8.27 -25.61 13.22
C SER A 121 8.54 -24.99 11.84
N GLY A 122 7.69 -25.29 10.86
CA GLY A 122 7.76 -24.68 9.52
C GLY A 122 7.56 -23.17 9.57
N TRP A 123 6.61 -22.68 10.38
CA TRP A 123 6.42 -21.24 10.56
C TRP A 123 7.62 -20.55 11.22
N GLN A 124 8.22 -21.18 12.22
CA GLN A 124 9.43 -20.65 12.85
C GLN A 124 10.57 -20.49 11.82
N GLN A 125 10.79 -21.51 10.97
CA GLN A 125 11.79 -21.44 9.90
C GLN A 125 11.50 -20.29 8.91
N ILE A 126 10.21 -20.03 8.60
CA ILE A 126 9.80 -18.92 7.76
C ILE A 126 10.19 -17.58 8.40
N ILE A 127 9.90 -17.37 9.68
CA ILE A 127 10.21 -16.12 10.37
C ILE A 127 11.73 -15.90 10.46
N GLU A 128 12.49 -16.92 10.84
CA GLU A 128 13.96 -16.85 10.87
C GLU A 128 14.56 -16.58 9.48
N ARG A 129 13.98 -17.16 8.42
CA ARG A 129 14.40 -16.87 7.05
C ARG A 129 14.06 -15.44 6.63
N ALA A 130 12.88 -14.96 7.00
CA ALA A 130 12.41 -13.60 6.74
C ALA A 130 13.27 -12.53 7.46
N GLU A 131 13.66 -12.79 8.70
CA GLU A 131 14.57 -11.95 9.48
C GLU A 131 15.93 -11.78 8.78
N ARG A 132 16.58 -12.89 8.42
CA ARG A 132 17.86 -12.83 7.68
C ARG A 132 17.75 -12.08 6.35
N MET A 133 16.62 -12.28 5.62
CA MET A 133 16.36 -11.53 4.39
C MET A 133 16.18 -10.02 4.67
N TRP A 134 15.50 -9.67 5.76
CA TRP A 134 15.29 -8.29 6.18
C TRP A 134 16.61 -7.60 6.51
N ASP A 135 17.45 -8.22 7.32
CA ASP A 135 18.75 -7.68 7.73
C ASP A 135 19.65 -7.35 6.54
N VAL A 136 19.64 -8.23 5.52
CA VAL A 136 20.44 -8.05 4.32
C VAL A 136 19.84 -7.02 3.35
N SER A 137 18.51 -6.95 3.26
CA SER A 137 17.85 -6.15 2.22
C SER A 137 17.49 -4.73 2.66
N ARG A 138 17.26 -4.49 3.95
CA ARG A 138 16.72 -3.26 4.48
C ARG A 138 17.50 -2.01 4.06
N GLU A 139 18.77 -1.92 4.42
CA GLU A 139 19.57 -0.72 4.17
C GLU A 139 19.79 -0.45 2.68
N GLN A 140 20.04 -1.52 1.92
CA GLN A 140 20.46 -1.39 0.52
C GLN A 140 19.31 -1.23 -0.46
N PHE A 141 18.17 -1.90 -0.19
CA PHE A 141 17.06 -1.98 -1.14
C PHE A 141 15.78 -1.27 -0.67
N VAL A 142 15.66 -0.94 0.62
CA VAL A 142 14.47 -0.30 1.17
C VAL A 142 14.76 1.14 1.59
N GLU A 143 15.84 1.40 2.32
CA GLU A 143 16.13 2.70 2.95
C GLU A 143 17.06 3.58 2.13
N SER A 144 17.65 3.07 1.04
CA SER A 144 18.61 3.79 0.21
C SER A 144 18.06 4.14 -1.17
N GLU A 145 18.59 5.21 -1.78
CA GLU A 145 18.28 5.58 -3.16
C GLU A 145 18.78 4.51 -4.15
N LEU A 146 17.90 3.90 -4.94
CA LEU A 146 18.24 2.86 -5.89
C LEU A 146 18.82 3.45 -7.19
N ASN A 147 20.06 3.93 -7.15
CA ASN A 147 20.70 4.62 -8.27
C ASN A 147 21.41 3.69 -9.26
N SER A 148 22.04 2.61 -8.78
CA SER A 148 22.91 1.74 -9.57
C SER A 148 23.14 0.40 -8.89
N PHE A 149 23.48 -0.63 -9.68
CA PHE A 149 24.01 -1.91 -9.18
C PHE A 149 25.46 -1.86 -8.72
N TRP A 150 26.22 -0.83 -9.13
CA TRP A 150 27.66 -0.77 -8.87
C TRP A 150 28.05 -0.75 -7.38
N PRO A 151 27.30 -0.07 -6.47
CA PRO A 151 27.62 -0.15 -5.04
C PRO A 151 27.46 -1.56 -4.48
N LEU A 152 26.46 -2.32 -5.01
CA LEU A 152 26.23 -3.71 -4.60
C LEU A 152 27.40 -4.63 -5.00
N LEU A 153 28.00 -4.40 -6.19
CA LEU A 153 29.11 -5.21 -6.68
C LEU A 153 30.42 -4.99 -5.91
N LYS A 154 30.55 -3.90 -5.18
CA LYS A 154 31.72 -3.61 -4.34
C LYS A 154 31.67 -4.27 -2.97
N ASN A 155 30.53 -4.86 -2.59
CA ASN A 155 30.35 -5.51 -1.30
C ASN A 155 31.04 -6.90 -1.32
N ARG A 156 32.01 -7.11 -0.41
CA ARG A 156 32.74 -8.40 -0.27
C ARG A 156 31.80 -9.59 0.04
N ASN A 157 30.64 -9.33 0.62
CA ASN A 157 29.65 -10.33 1.00
C ASN A 157 28.50 -10.49 -0.01
N LEU A 158 28.66 -9.93 -1.23
CA LEU A 158 27.57 -9.89 -2.23
C LEU A 158 26.99 -11.29 -2.52
N VAL A 159 27.85 -12.30 -2.68
CA VAL A 159 27.41 -13.67 -3.01
C VAL A 159 26.54 -14.25 -1.88
N THR A 160 26.97 -14.07 -0.64
CA THR A 160 26.22 -14.51 0.54
C THR A 160 24.89 -13.76 0.65
N GLN A 161 24.90 -12.45 0.45
CA GLN A 161 23.69 -11.61 0.48
C GLN A 161 22.71 -11.97 -0.63
N LEU A 162 23.17 -12.20 -1.86
CA LEU A 162 22.32 -12.64 -2.97
C LEU A 162 21.75 -14.04 -2.72
N ARG A 163 22.51 -14.96 -2.12
CA ARG A 163 22.01 -16.27 -1.72
C ARG A 163 20.92 -16.14 -0.65
N GLU A 164 21.09 -15.24 0.31
CA GLU A 164 20.13 -14.99 1.37
C GLU A 164 18.83 -14.39 0.82
N ILE A 165 18.92 -13.34 0.01
CA ILE A 165 17.76 -12.66 -0.61
C ILE A 165 17.03 -13.57 -1.61
N ALA A 166 17.73 -14.55 -2.20
CA ALA A 166 17.20 -15.48 -3.20
C ALA A 166 16.41 -14.79 -4.35
N PRO A 167 17.02 -13.84 -5.08
CA PRO A 167 16.30 -12.94 -5.99
C PRO A 167 15.66 -13.66 -7.19
N PHE A 168 16.11 -14.86 -7.53
CA PHE A 168 15.61 -15.68 -8.64
C PHE A 168 14.63 -16.78 -8.20
N THR A 169 14.38 -16.89 -6.90
CA THR A 169 13.41 -17.83 -6.31
C THR A 169 12.10 -17.08 -6.10
N SER A 170 10.97 -17.66 -6.51
CA SER A 170 9.66 -17.06 -6.19
C SER A 170 9.26 -17.36 -4.75
N LEU A 171 8.35 -16.56 -4.21
CA LEU A 171 7.80 -16.75 -2.86
C LEU A 171 7.16 -18.14 -2.72
N ARG A 172 6.37 -18.55 -3.72
CA ARG A 172 5.77 -19.88 -3.81
C ARG A 172 6.82 -21.01 -3.87
N THR A 173 7.88 -20.82 -4.67
CA THR A 173 8.95 -21.81 -4.77
C THR A 173 9.67 -21.98 -3.43
N LEU A 174 9.93 -20.88 -2.70
CA LEU A 174 10.54 -20.94 -1.38
C LEU A 174 9.62 -21.69 -0.38
N SER A 175 8.33 -21.38 -0.36
CA SER A 175 7.34 -22.06 0.48
C SER A 175 7.31 -23.58 0.23
N ASN A 176 7.39 -24.00 -1.04
CA ASN A 176 7.43 -25.39 -1.42
C ASN A 176 8.75 -26.07 -1.00
N GLN A 177 9.90 -25.38 -1.13
CA GLN A 177 11.21 -25.91 -0.69
C GLN A 177 11.27 -26.12 0.82
N LEU A 178 10.52 -25.34 1.59
CA LEU A 178 10.40 -25.46 3.04
C LEU A 178 9.30 -26.45 3.47
N ASN A 179 8.64 -27.12 2.53
CA ASN A 179 7.55 -28.07 2.78
C ASN A 179 6.48 -27.53 3.73
N LEU A 180 6.10 -26.25 3.56
CA LEU A 180 5.10 -25.63 4.41
C LEU A 180 3.75 -26.34 4.31
N ASP A 181 3.06 -26.41 5.46
CA ASP A 181 1.65 -26.79 5.50
C ASP A 181 0.84 -25.94 4.50
N PRO A 182 -0.14 -26.51 3.78
CA PRO A 182 -0.92 -25.80 2.76
C PRO A 182 -1.57 -24.51 3.27
N HIS A 183 -2.06 -24.46 4.51
CA HIS A 183 -2.65 -23.24 5.10
C HIS A 183 -1.61 -22.14 5.31
N LEU A 184 -0.44 -22.52 5.83
CA LEU A 184 0.67 -21.58 6.01
C LEU A 184 1.21 -21.07 4.68
N ARG A 185 1.22 -21.92 3.64
CA ARG A 185 1.57 -21.51 2.28
C ARG A 185 0.61 -20.46 1.74
N MET A 186 -0.72 -20.59 1.97
CA MET A 186 -1.69 -19.56 1.58
C MET A 186 -1.41 -18.22 2.29
N ILE A 187 -1.06 -18.24 3.59
CA ILE A 187 -0.69 -17.04 4.33
C ILE A 187 0.56 -16.39 3.73
N VAL A 188 1.61 -17.19 3.44
CA VAL A 188 2.85 -16.68 2.84
C VAL A 188 2.61 -16.14 1.44
N ASP A 189 1.84 -16.84 0.61
CA ASP A 189 1.49 -16.38 -0.74
C ASP A 189 0.74 -15.05 -0.74
N ARG A 190 -0.10 -14.82 0.29
CA ARG A 190 -0.83 -13.56 0.44
C ARG A 190 0.12 -12.36 0.58
N TYR A 191 1.32 -12.51 1.11
CA TYR A 191 2.28 -11.40 1.19
C TYR A 191 2.68 -10.83 -0.19
N ALA A 192 2.59 -11.63 -1.26
CA ALA A 192 2.78 -11.11 -2.62
C ALA A 192 1.72 -10.06 -2.99
N THR A 193 0.49 -10.19 -2.49
CA THR A 193 -0.59 -9.24 -2.78
C THR A 193 -0.37 -7.86 -2.16
N TYR A 194 0.47 -7.76 -1.10
CA TYR A 194 0.88 -6.47 -0.50
C TYR A 194 1.75 -5.61 -1.43
N THR A 195 2.26 -6.21 -2.49
CA THR A 195 2.94 -5.51 -3.58
C THR A 195 2.18 -5.60 -4.90
N GLY A 196 0.94 -6.07 -4.84
CA GLY A 196 0.09 -6.25 -6.02
C GLY A 196 0.58 -7.32 -6.98
N SER A 197 1.15 -8.40 -6.45
CA SER A 197 1.92 -9.40 -7.20
C SER A 197 1.34 -10.81 -7.08
N ASP A 198 1.74 -11.67 -8.00
CA ASP A 198 1.46 -13.10 -8.02
C ASP A 198 2.58 -13.85 -7.27
N PRO A 199 2.29 -14.62 -6.21
CA PRO A 199 3.30 -15.34 -5.42
C PRO A 199 4.12 -16.36 -6.24
N ARG A 200 3.56 -16.83 -7.37
CA ARG A 200 4.24 -17.75 -8.29
C ARG A 200 5.39 -17.07 -9.05
N SER A 201 5.37 -15.73 -9.14
CA SER A 201 6.33 -14.91 -9.88
C SER A 201 7.04 -13.87 -8.99
N ALA A 202 6.48 -13.50 -7.86
CA ALA A 202 7.03 -12.53 -6.94
C ALA A 202 8.28 -13.09 -6.23
N PRO A 203 9.35 -12.30 -6.04
CA PRO A 203 10.60 -12.80 -5.45
C PRO A 203 10.44 -13.17 -3.98
N ALA A 204 11.19 -14.18 -3.55
CA ALA A 204 11.16 -14.72 -2.20
C ALA A 204 11.45 -13.68 -1.11
N VAL A 205 12.18 -12.60 -1.42
CA VAL A 205 12.48 -11.50 -0.49
C VAL A 205 11.20 -10.82 0.05
N LEU A 206 10.06 -10.95 -0.60
CA LEU A 206 8.78 -10.48 -0.06
C LEU A 206 8.36 -11.20 1.23
N LEU A 207 9.00 -12.33 1.55
CA LEU A 207 8.85 -12.99 2.84
C LEU A 207 9.21 -12.06 4.02
N THR A 208 10.06 -11.05 3.80
CA THR A 208 10.36 -10.02 4.80
C THR A 208 9.11 -9.35 5.38
N ILE A 209 7.99 -9.35 4.65
CA ILE A 209 6.71 -8.81 5.14
C ILE A 209 6.21 -9.62 6.35
N ALA A 210 6.38 -10.96 6.34
CA ALA A 210 6.04 -11.80 7.49
C ALA A 210 6.81 -11.40 8.76
N PHE A 211 8.12 -11.17 8.62
CA PHE A 211 8.96 -10.68 9.71
C PHE A 211 8.53 -9.29 10.20
N VAL A 212 8.27 -8.39 9.26
CA VAL A 212 7.82 -7.01 9.58
C VAL A 212 6.49 -7.03 10.35
N GLU A 213 5.51 -7.82 9.91
CA GLU A 213 4.23 -7.94 10.61
C GLU A 213 4.40 -8.55 12.01
N SER A 214 5.15 -9.64 12.13
CA SER A 214 5.31 -10.35 13.40
C SER A 214 6.15 -9.57 14.42
N THR A 215 7.13 -8.79 13.96
CA THR A 215 8.08 -8.08 14.83
C THR A 215 7.61 -6.67 15.18
N PHE A 216 7.03 -5.96 14.23
CA PHE A 216 6.60 -4.57 14.43
C PHE A 216 5.08 -4.41 14.61
N GLY A 217 4.34 -5.48 14.42
CA GLY A 217 2.93 -5.60 14.74
C GLY A 217 1.99 -4.86 13.81
N ALA A 218 0.70 -5.06 14.09
CA ALA A 218 -0.43 -4.38 13.51
C ALA A 218 -0.94 -3.29 14.46
N TRP A 219 -1.22 -2.10 13.93
CA TRP A 219 -1.61 -0.93 14.72
C TRP A 219 -2.84 -0.26 14.14
N HIS A 220 -3.70 0.24 15.01
CA HIS A 220 -4.85 1.07 14.68
C HIS A 220 -4.61 2.51 15.13
N ILE A 221 -5.12 3.47 14.38
CA ILE A 221 -5.18 4.88 14.78
C ILE A 221 -6.62 5.18 15.15
N LYS A 222 -6.87 5.61 16.38
CA LYS A 222 -8.21 5.94 16.85
C LYS A 222 -8.87 6.99 15.95
N GLY A 223 -10.09 6.72 15.50
CA GLY A 223 -10.80 7.53 14.51
C GLY A 223 -10.45 7.21 13.06
N GLY A 224 -9.69 6.13 12.84
CA GLY A 224 -9.30 5.61 11.53
C GLY A 224 -7.93 6.10 11.06
N ILE A 225 -7.39 5.37 10.08
CA ILE A 225 -6.02 5.59 9.58
C ILE A 225 -5.87 6.93 8.84
N GLY A 226 -6.99 7.52 8.37
CA GLY A 226 -7.02 8.86 7.77
C GLY A 226 -6.57 9.97 8.72
N GLN A 227 -6.60 9.75 10.05
CA GLN A 227 -6.07 10.69 11.05
C GLN A 227 -4.57 10.95 10.85
N LEU A 228 -3.83 9.98 10.30
CA LEU A 228 -2.43 10.20 9.90
C LEU A 228 -2.30 11.28 8.83
N SER A 229 -3.23 11.32 7.87
CA SER A 229 -3.23 12.34 6.82
C SER A 229 -3.49 13.73 7.38
N VAL A 230 -4.46 13.83 8.30
CA VAL A 230 -4.79 15.08 8.98
C VAL A 230 -3.59 15.58 9.81
N ALA A 231 -2.98 14.69 10.58
CA ALA A 231 -1.82 15.02 11.40
C ALA A 231 -0.62 15.49 10.55
N LEU A 232 -0.38 14.84 9.40
CA LEU A 232 0.68 15.23 8.46
C LEU A 232 0.40 16.59 7.81
N GLN A 233 -0.85 16.86 7.40
CA GLN A 233 -1.22 18.19 6.86
C GLN A 233 -0.97 19.28 7.90
N ASN A 234 -1.51 19.13 9.11
CA ASN A 234 -1.32 20.08 10.21
C ASN A 234 0.18 20.30 10.48
N ARG A 235 0.97 19.21 10.46
CA ARG A 235 2.42 19.32 10.65
C ARG A 235 3.10 20.08 9.52
N CYS A 236 2.69 19.89 8.28
CA CYS A 236 3.17 20.65 7.13
C CYS A 236 2.86 22.16 7.29
N GLU A 237 1.62 22.50 7.65
CA GLU A 237 1.17 23.87 7.83
C GLU A 237 1.95 24.59 8.94
N GLU A 238 2.18 23.92 10.09
CA GLU A 238 3.03 24.43 11.17
C GLU A 238 4.48 24.71 10.74
N LEU A 239 4.97 23.99 9.73
CA LEU A 239 6.31 24.19 9.14
C LEU A 239 6.31 25.23 8.02
N GLY A 240 5.17 25.88 7.74
CA GLY A 240 5.02 26.90 6.72
C GLY A 240 4.81 26.36 5.30
N VAL A 241 4.46 25.09 5.14
CA VAL A 241 4.03 24.53 3.85
C VAL A 241 2.68 25.11 3.48
N LYS A 242 2.53 25.55 2.23
CA LYS A 242 1.25 26.01 1.69
C LYS A 242 0.54 24.88 0.95
N PHE A 243 -0.78 24.82 1.06
CA PHE A 243 -1.63 23.89 0.31
C PHE A 243 -2.55 24.66 -0.62
N GLU A 244 -2.63 24.21 -1.86
CA GLU A 244 -3.54 24.69 -2.90
C GLU A 244 -4.43 23.49 -3.30
N PHE A 245 -5.59 23.38 -2.63
CA PHE A 245 -6.61 22.35 -2.92
C PHE A 245 -7.45 22.73 -4.13
N ASN A 246 -8.20 21.77 -4.69
CA ASN A 246 -8.99 21.94 -5.91
C ASN A 246 -8.16 22.51 -7.07
N THR A 247 -6.86 22.21 -7.08
CA THR A 247 -5.90 22.80 -8.00
C THR A 247 -5.14 21.70 -8.74
N ARG A 248 -5.64 21.37 -9.93
CA ARG A 248 -5.07 20.30 -10.75
C ARG A 248 -3.84 20.77 -11.50
N VAL A 249 -2.76 20.01 -11.36
CA VAL A 249 -1.56 20.18 -12.18
C VAL A 249 -1.78 19.46 -13.52
N ARG A 250 -1.71 20.23 -14.61
CA ARG A 250 -1.84 19.72 -15.97
C ARG A 250 -0.52 19.22 -16.54
N GLU A 251 0.58 19.92 -16.25
CA GLU A 251 1.90 19.62 -16.80
C GLU A 251 3.03 19.98 -15.83
N ILE A 252 4.07 19.15 -15.79
CA ILE A 252 5.38 19.48 -15.20
C ILE A 252 6.23 20.03 -16.33
N SER A 253 6.49 21.34 -16.30
CA SER A 253 7.24 22.04 -17.34
C SER A 253 8.73 21.72 -17.25
N VAL A 254 9.33 21.39 -18.38
CA VAL A 254 10.74 21.01 -18.50
C VAL A 254 11.38 21.78 -19.64
N LYS A 255 12.41 22.58 -19.32
CA LYS A 255 13.27 23.29 -20.26
C LYS A 255 14.70 22.82 -20.12
N SER A 256 15.39 22.61 -21.21
CA SER A 256 16.82 22.20 -21.22
C SER A 256 17.13 21.04 -20.26
N ASN A 257 16.26 20.01 -20.26
CA ASN A 257 16.38 18.81 -19.41
C ASN A 257 16.27 19.08 -17.90
N ARG A 258 15.66 20.20 -17.48
CA ARG A 258 15.45 20.58 -16.10
C ARG A 258 14.02 21.07 -15.92
N VAL A 259 13.41 20.77 -14.76
CA VAL A 259 12.13 21.38 -14.41
C VAL A 259 12.31 22.90 -14.23
N ASP A 260 11.33 23.67 -14.69
CA ASP A 260 11.25 25.11 -14.45
C ASP A 260 9.94 25.53 -13.77
N GLY A 261 9.03 24.58 -13.57
CA GLY A 261 7.78 24.81 -12.87
C GLY A 261 6.69 23.80 -13.20
N ILE A 262 5.47 24.17 -12.90
CA ILE A 262 4.25 23.43 -13.25
C ILE A 262 3.28 24.35 -13.99
N LEU A 263 2.44 23.73 -14.83
CA LEU A 263 1.31 24.38 -15.46
C LEU A 263 0.02 23.80 -14.87
N LEU A 264 -0.85 24.66 -14.38
CA LEU A 264 -2.13 24.28 -13.80
C LEU A 264 -3.20 24.13 -14.90
N GLU A 265 -4.32 23.49 -14.57
CA GLU A 265 -5.44 23.29 -15.49
C GLU A 265 -6.04 24.64 -15.97
N ASP A 266 -6.02 25.66 -15.14
CA ASP A 266 -6.47 27.03 -15.43
C ASP A 266 -5.45 27.88 -16.21
N ASN A 267 -4.38 27.26 -16.74
CA ASN A 267 -3.29 27.87 -17.50
C ASN A 267 -2.31 28.76 -16.69
N ARG A 268 -2.43 28.85 -15.37
CA ARG A 268 -1.42 29.55 -14.55
C ARG A 268 -0.11 28.75 -14.56
N PHE A 269 1.00 29.41 -14.81
CA PHE A 269 2.34 28.88 -14.68
C PHE A 269 2.92 29.21 -13.32
N ILE A 270 3.38 28.19 -12.60
CA ILE A 270 4.01 28.32 -11.28
C ILE A 270 5.48 27.92 -11.42
N SER A 271 6.37 28.90 -11.33
CA SER A 271 7.82 28.68 -11.37
C SER A 271 8.31 27.96 -10.12
N SER A 272 9.18 26.95 -10.29
CA SER A 272 9.84 26.24 -9.19
C SER A 272 11.22 25.72 -9.58
N ASP A 273 12.09 25.60 -8.58
CA ASP A 273 13.45 25.04 -8.74
C ASP A 273 13.41 23.51 -8.77
N LEU A 274 12.47 22.93 -8.00
CA LEU A 274 12.30 21.48 -7.81
C LEU A 274 10.82 21.11 -7.84
N VAL A 275 10.53 19.94 -8.40
CA VAL A 275 9.19 19.33 -8.38
C VAL A 275 9.28 17.94 -7.75
N VAL A 276 8.49 17.67 -6.72
CA VAL A 276 8.29 16.38 -6.10
C VAL A 276 6.91 15.84 -6.50
N ALA A 277 6.88 14.85 -7.36
CA ALA A 277 5.63 14.28 -7.87
C ALA A 277 5.19 13.09 -6.99
N ASN A 278 4.06 13.25 -6.31
CA ASN A 278 3.38 12.24 -5.48
C ASN A 278 2.10 11.72 -6.17
N ALA A 279 2.09 11.67 -7.48
CA ALA A 279 1.09 10.96 -8.27
C ALA A 279 1.65 9.60 -8.71
N ASP A 280 0.80 8.73 -9.28
CA ASP A 280 1.28 7.49 -9.85
C ASP A 280 2.39 7.74 -10.88
N ALA A 281 3.49 7.00 -10.81
CA ALA A 281 4.67 7.25 -11.64
C ALA A 281 4.35 7.10 -13.14
N GLU A 282 3.47 6.17 -13.52
CA GLU A 282 3.04 6.01 -14.90
C GLU A 282 2.25 7.24 -15.36
N TYR A 283 1.39 7.77 -14.51
CA TYR A 283 0.66 9.02 -14.79
C TYR A 283 1.61 10.20 -14.91
N VAL A 284 2.58 10.33 -13.99
CA VAL A 284 3.60 11.39 -14.05
C VAL A 284 4.33 11.38 -15.39
N TYR A 285 4.94 10.24 -15.75
CA TYR A 285 5.79 10.18 -16.94
C TYR A 285 5.03 10.18 -18.26
N ASN A 286 3.78 9.69 -18.30
CA ASN A 286 3.01 9.59 -19.53
C ASN A 286 1.99 10.72 -19.73
N LYS A 287 1.56 11.39 -18.64
CA LYS A 287 0.52 12.43 -18.71
C LYS A 287 1.01 13.80 -18.29
N LEU A 288 1.80 13.89 -17.17
CA LEU A 288 2.25 15.20 -16.66
C LEU A 288 3.54 15.71 -17.33
N ILE A 289 4.31 14.86 -18.00
CA ILE A 289 5.54 15.27 -18.68
C ILE A 289 5.33 15.13 -20.20
N SER A 290 5.57 16.24 -20.93
CA SER A 290 5.46 16.28 -22.39
C SER A 290 6.28 15.14 -23.04
N LYS A 291 5.70 14.49 -24.06
CA LYS A 291 6.36 13.41 -24.82
C LYS A 291 7.70 13.82 -25.42
N ASN A 292 7.90 15.12 -25.67
CA ASN A 292 9.14 15.67 -26.26
C ASN A 292 10.32 15.71 -25.27
N VAL A 293 10.09 15.49 -23.96
CA VAL A 293 11.14 15.47 -22.94
C VAL A 293 11.92 14.16 -23.02
N ARG A 294 13.06 14.19 -23.69
CA ARG A 294 13.90 12.99 -23.96
C ARG A 294 14.44 12.34 -22.69
N SER A 295 14.73 13.10 -21.63
CA SER A 295 15.22 12.57 -20.36
C SER A 295 14.23 11.66 -19.64
N ALA A 296 12.92 11.82 -19.90
CA ALA A 296 11.86 10.97 -19.35
C ALA A 296 11.70 9.63 -20.09
N ASN A 297 12.26 9.49 -21.31
CA ASN A 297 12.00 8.32 -22.16
C ASN A 297 12.49 7.00 -21.56
N ASN A 298 13.58 7.02 -20.78
CA ASN A 298 14.08 5.81 -20.15
C ASN A 298 13.07 5.28 -19.09
N GLU A 299 12.52 6.17 -18.27
CA GLU A 299 11.53 5.78 -17.27
C GLU A 299 10.21 5.34 -17.92
N ARG A 300 9.76 6.00 -18.98
CA ARG A 300 8.61 5.56 -19.79
C ARG A 300 8.80 4.13 -20.33
N ARG A 301 9.99 3.82 -20.88
CA ARG A 301 10.31 2.47 -21.40
C ARG A 301 10.30 1.42 -20.28
N LYS A 302 10.84 1.74 -19.10
CA LYS A 302 10.82 0.84 -17.94
C LYS A 302 9.39 0.58 -17.47
N LEU A 303 8.62 1.64 -17.26
CA LEU A 303 7.22 1.54 -16.83
C LEU A 303 6.36 0.78 -17.83
N LYS A 304 6.62 0.95 -19.14
CA LYS A 304 5.95 0.16 -20.19
C LYS A 304 6.28 -1.34 -20.13
N LYS A 305 7.53 -1.70 -19.76
CA LYS A 305 7.99 -3.10 -19.64
C LYS A 305 7.61 -3.76 -18.32
N ALA A 306 7.33 -2.97 -17.29
CA ALA A 306 7.01 -3.48 -15.98
C ALA A 306 5.60 -4.09 -15.96
N THR A 307 5.47 -5.25 -15.35
CA THR A 307 4.16 -5.82 -15.01
C THR A 307 3.46 -4.88 -14.04
N LYS A 308 2.19 -4.62 -14.28
CA LYS A 308 1.39 -3.73 -13.42
C LYS A 308 0.89 -4.49 -12.19
N SER A 309 0.71 -3.77 -11.08
CA SER A 309 0.11 -4.36 -9.89
C SER A 309 -1.36 -4.69 -10.15
N LEU A 310 -1.88 -5.67 -9.41
CA LEU A 310 -3.34 -5.85 -9.33
C LEU A 310 -4.02 -4.58 -8.82
N SER A 311 -5.33 -4.57 -8.95
CA SER A 311 -6.23 -3.59 -8.35
C SER A 311 -7.01 -4.20 -7.18
N GLY A 312 -7.96 -3.47 -6.63
CA GLY A 312 -8.86 -3.93 -5.58
C GLY A 312 -10.29 -3.53 -5.85
N PHE A 313 -11.21 -4.40 -5.45
CA PHE A 313 -12.62 -4.09 -5.34
C PHE A 313 -12.97 -4.05 -3.87
N SER A 314 -13.58 -2.99 -3.39
CA SER A 314 -13.88 -2.82 -1.97
C SER A 314 -15.35 -2.55 -1.70
N LEU A 315 -15.82 -3.06 -0.55
CA LEU A 315 -17.13 -2.76 0.00
C LEU A 315 -16.98 -2.00 1.31
N LEU A 316 -17.82 -1.01 1.50
CA LEU A 316 -17.99 -0.26 2.75
C LEU A 316 -19.36 -0.66 3.29
N LEU A 317 -19.36 -1.44 4.38
CA LEU A 317 -20.58 -2.01 4.94
C LEU A 317 -20.85 -1.38 6.32
N GLY A 318 -21.88 -0.55 6.39
CA GLY A 318 -22.48 -0.12 7.66
C GLY A 318 -23.47 -1.18 8.12
N LEU A 319 -23.27 -1.73 9.31
CA LEU A 319 -24.08 -2.83 9.84
C LEU A 319 -24.76 -2.43 11.13
N ASP A 320 -26.01 -2.90 11.30
CA ASP A 320 -26.83 -2.70 12.48
C ASP A 320 -27.11 -4.04 13.17
N ASN A 321 -26.54 -4.23 14.35
CA ASN A 321 -26.68 -5.46 15.11
C ASN A 321 -28.09 -5.65 15.79
N TYR A 322 -28.94 -4.63 15.74
CA TYR A 322 -30.36 -4.83 16.11
C TYR A 322 -31.16 -5.60 15.04
N LYS A 323 -30.65 -5.60 13.80
CA LYS A 323 -31.35 -6.25 12.67
C LYS A 323 -31.00 -7.73 12.50
N GLY A 324 -29.98 -8.24 13.21
CA GLY A 324 -29.56 -9.63 13.09
C GLY A 324 -28.41 -9.99 14.04
N GLU A 325 -28.07 -11.28 14.07
CA GLU A 325 -27.04 -11.80 14.94
C GLU A 325 -25.64 -11.26 14.57
N ARG A 326 -24.92 -10.74 15.55
CA ARG A 326 -23.57 -10.17 15.37
C ARG A 326 -22.54 -11.27 15.06
N ALA A 327 -21.81 -11.12 13.98
CA ALA A 327 -20.68 -11.96 13.68
C ALA A 327 -19.48 -11.63 14.62
N ARG A 328 -18.80 -12.68 15.06
CA ARG A 328 -17.60 -12.52 15.91
C ARG A 328 -16.35 -12.38 15.02
N LEU A 329 -16.02 -11.14 14.65
CA LEU A 329 -14.79 -10.83 13.93
C LEU A 329 -13.75 -10.19 14.84
N ASN A 330 -12.47 -10.44 14.53
CA ASN A 330 -11.36 -9.65 15.01
C ASN A 330 -11.21 -8.37 14.18
N HIS A 331 -10.21 -7.54 14.47
CA HIS A 331 -9.99 -6.31 13.72
C HIS A 331 -9.64 -6.62 12.25
N HIS A 332 -8.70 -7.53 12.02
CA HIS A 332 -8.32 -7.98 10.68
C HIS A 332 -8.64 -9.46 10.49
N ASN A 333 -9.41 -9.77 9.46
CA ASN A 333 -9.84 -11.13 9.14
C ASN A 333 -9.58 -11.42 7.67
N VAL A 334 -9.12 -12.62 7.38
CA VAL A 334 -8.89 -13.12 6.02
C VAL A 334 -9.64 -14.42 5.84
N PHE A 335 -10.41 -14.54 4.78
CA PHE A 335 -11.11 -15.75 4.41
C PHE A 335 -10.55 -16.24 3.09
N PHE A 336 -9.88 -17.38 3.12
CA PHE A 336 -9.30 -17.99 1.93
C PHE A 336 -10.31 -18.86 1.19
N PRO A 337 -10.30 -18.87 -0.16
CA PRO A 337 -11.05 -19.81 -0.97
C PRO A 337 -10.43 -21.22 -0.89
N GLU A 338 -11.13 -22.22 -1.39
CA GLU A 338 -10.60 -23.58 -1.52
C GLU A 338 -9.38 -23.63 -2.46
N ASN A 339 -9.47 -22.97 -3.61
CA ASN A 339 -8.39 -22.91 -4.59
C ASN A 339 -7.87 -21.47 -4.75
N TYR A 340 -6.85 -21.14 -3.95
CA TYR A 340 -6.26 -19.79 -3.98
C TYR A 340 -5.52 -19.46 -5.29
N ASP A 341 -5.03 -20.46 -6.03
CA ASP A 341 -4.33 -20.24 -7.30
C ASP A 341 -5.24 -19.67 -8.40
N ASN A 342 -6.55 -19.98 -8.36
CA ASN A 342 -7.52 -19.42 -9.28
C ASN A 342 -7.58 -17.90 -9.20
N GLU A 343 -7.39 -17.30 -8.03
CA GLU A 343 -7.40 -15.84 -7.87
C GLU A 343 -6.32 -15.19 -8.74
N PHE A 344 -5.10 -15.72 -8.70
CA PHE A 344 -3.99 -15.19 -9.50
C PHE A 344 -4.16 -15.48 -10.99
N GLU A 345 -4.73 -16.62 -11.34
CA GLU A 345 -5.04 -16.97 -12.73
C GLU A 345 -6.09 -16.02 -13.33
N GLU A 346 -7.15 -15.73 -12.57
CA GLU A 346 -8.23 -14.86 -13.03
C GLU A 346 -7.78 -13.40 -13.12
N ILE A 347 -6.95 -12.92 -12.15
CA ILE A 347 -6.47 -11.54 -12.15
C ILE A 347 -5.43 -11.28 -13.24
N PHE A 348 -4.37 -12.11 -13.31
CA PHE A 348 -3.19 -11.79 -14.12
C PHE A 348 -3.26 -12.35 -15.54
N ASN A 349 -3.88 -13.52 -15.75
CA ASN A 349 -3.92 -14.19 -17.04
C ASN A 349 -5.26 -13.96 -17.75
N LYS A 350 -6.39 -14.29 -17.09
CA LYS A 350 -7.71 -14.12 -17.69
C LYS A 350 -8.20 -12.66 -17.66
N LYS A 351 -7.71 -11.86 -16.70
CA LYS A 351 -8.10 -10.45 -16.47
C LYS A 351 -9.61 -10.27 -16.25
N ILE A 352 -10.21 -11.12 -15.44
CA ILE A 352 -11.63 -11.11 -15.09
C ILE A 352 -11.80 -10.99 -13.56
N PRO A 353 -12.94 -10.50 -13.05
CA PRO A 353 -13.26 -10.52 -11.63
C PRO A 353 -13.14 -11.92 -11.06
N VAL A 354 -12.55 -12.02 -9.86
CA VAL A 354 -12.30 -13.32 -9.22
C VAL A 354 -13.61 -14.02 -8.88
N SER A 355 -13.73 -15.26 -9.36
CA SER A 355 -14.96 -16.03 -9.18
C SER A 355 -15.19 -16.47 -7.73
N ASP A 356 -14.11 -16.82 -7.01
CA ASP A 356 -14.10 -17.17 -5.59
C ASP A 356 -12.92 -16.48 -4.88
N PRO A 357 -13.06 -15.16 -4.55
CA PRO A 357 -11.93 -14.37 -4.05
C PRO A 357 -11.60 -14.67 -2.59
N THR A 358 -10.32 -14.48 -2.25
CA THR A 358 -9.92 -14.22 -0.87
C THR A 358 -10.57 -12.93 -0.40
N ILE A 359 -11.23 -12.97 0.76
CA ILE A 359 -11.87 -11.79 1.34
C ILE A 359 -11.07 -11.32 2.54
N TYR A 360 -10.63 -10.06 2.50
CA TYR A 360 -10.10 -9.38 3.66
C TYR A 360 -11.14 -8.45 4.24
N ILE A 361 -11.35 -8.52 5.57
CA ILE A 361 -12.26 -7.66 6.32
C ILE A 361 -11.48 -6.93 7.41
N CYS A 362 -11.52 -5.60 7.37
CA CYS A 362 -11.17 -4.76 8.50
C CYS A 362 -12.46 -4.37 9.22
N ALA A 363 -12.62 -4.85 10.45
CA ALA A 363 -13.77 -4.59 11.32
C ALA A 363 -13.28 -3.90 12.61
N PRO A 364 -12.98 -2.59 12.58
CA PRO A 364 -12.44 -1.88 13.72
C PRO A 364 -13.48 -1.87 14.86
N LYS A 365 -12.99 -2.14 16.08
CA LYS A 365 -13.82 -2.05 17.30
C LYS A 365 -13.77 -0.64 17.91
N ASP A 366 -13.52 0.35 17.06
CA ASP A 366 -13.37 1.74 17.45
C ASP A 366 -14.73 2.46 17.45
N LYS A 367 -15.24 2.73 18.66
CA LYS A 367 -16.51 3.45 18.83
C LYS A 367 -16.51 4.87 18.25
N SER A 368 -15.36 5.47 18.03
CA SER A 368 -15.28 6.77 17.37
C SER A 368 -15.49 6.73 15.86
N MET A 369 -15.57 5.53 15.29
CA MET A 369 -15.84 5.33 13.85
C MET A 369 -17.30 4.98 13.55
N VAL A 370 -18.18 4.93 14.54
CA VAL A 370 -19.61 4.66 14.38
C VAL A 370 -20.45 5.55 15.28
N ILE A 371 -21.65 5.91 14.85
CA ILE A 371 -22.66 6.61 15.64
C ILE A 371 -23.73 5.59 16.04
N GLY A 372 -23.81 5.26 17.32
CA GLY A 372 -24.75 4.28 17.89
C GLY A 372 -24.04 3.02 18.43
N GLU A 373 -24.60 2.46 19.51
CA GLU A 373 -23.97 1.36 20.26
C GLU A 373 -23.94 0.03 19.50
N ASN A 374 -24.90 -0.20 18.60
CA ASN A 374 -25.05 -1.44 17.86
C ASN A 374 -24.62 -1.35 16.38
N LYS A 375 -23.95 -0.28 16.02
CA LYS A 375 -23.41 -0.08 14.67
C LYS A 375 -21.99 -0.65 14.55
N GLU A 376 -21.70 -1.16 13.36
CA GLU A 376 -20.36 -1.58 12.95
C GLU A 376 -20.05 -1.02 11.56
N SER A 377 -18.77 -0.72 11.32
CA SER A 377 -18.28 -0.37 10.00
C SER A 377 -17.27 -1.43 9.56
N TRP A 378 -17.52 -2.07 8.42
CA TRP A 378 -16.57 -3.04 7.84
C TRP A 378 -16.05 -2.55 6.51
N PHE A 379 -14.73 -2.50 6.39
CA PHE A 379 -14.06 -2.37 5.10
C PHE A 379 -13.75 -3.76 4.58
N VAL A 380 -14.34 -4.14 3.47
CA VAL A 380 -14.11 -5.43 2.80
C VAL A 380 -13.32 -5.20 1.54
N LEU A 381 -12.24 -5.95 1.34
CA LEU A 381 -11.39 -5.86 0.16
C LEU A 381 -11.21 -7.25 -0.46
N VAL A 382 -11.39 -7.32 -1.77
CA VAL A 382 -10.97 -8.44 -2.60
C VAL A 382 -9.99 -7.95 -3.67
N ASN A 383 -9.01 -8.77 -4.00
CA ASN A 383 -8.12 -8.48 -5.11
C ASN A 383 -8.88 -8.54 -6.43
N ALA A 384 -8.54 -7.66 -7.36
CA ALA A 384 -9.25 -7.51 -8.61
C ALA A 384 -8.29 -7.27 -9.78
N PRO A 385 -8.65 -7.69 -11.00
CA PRO A 385 -7.94 -7.27 -12.20
C PRO A 385 -8.08 -5.77 -12.38
N ARG A 386 -7.14 -5.18 -13.09
CA ARG A 386 -7.16 -3.75 -13.43
C ARG A 386 -8.36 -3.42 -14.30
N HIS A 387 -8.75 -2.14 -14.28
CA HIS A 387 -9.67 -1.57 -15.26
C HIS A 387 -8.96 -1.40 -16.59
N GLU A 388 -9.23 -2.28 -17.55
CA GLU A 388 -8.58 -2.32 -18.87
C GLU A 388 -9.60 -2.56 -19.99
N PRO A 389 -10.49 -1.59 -20.30
CA PRO A 389 -11.50 -1.74 -21.33
C PRO A 389 -10.89 -2.17 -22.66
N GLY A 390 -11.44 -3.20 -23.30
CA GLY A 390 -11.01 -3.71 -24.60
C GLY A 390 -9.87 -4.73 -24.60
N ILE A 391 -9.11 -4.84 -23.49
CA ILE A 391 -8.02 -5.84 -23.34
C ILE A 391 -8.12 -6.66 -22.05
N GLY A 392 -9.05 -6.33 -21.19
CA GLY A 392 -9.35 -6.98 -19.91
C GLY A 392 -10.77 -6.60 -19.48
N TRP A 393 -11.00 -6.55 -18.16
CA TRP A 393 -12.32 -6.27 -17.62
C TRP A 393 -12.64 -4.76 -17.58
N ASP A 394 -13.86 -4.41 -17.99
CA ASP A 394 -14.42 -3.06 -17.90
C ASP A 394 -15.22 -2.91 -16.60
N TRP A 395 -14.62 -2.28 -15.58
CA TRP A 395 -15.23 -2.06 -14.29
C TRP A 395 -16.24 -0.90 -14.24
N THR A 396 -16.54 -0.25 -15.36
CA THR A 396 -17.66 0.69 -15.45
C THR A 396 -19.01 -0.04 -15.45
N GLN A 397 -18.97 -1.35 -15.65
CA GLN A 397 -20.13 -2.24 -15.65
C GLN A 397 -19.92 -3.42 -14.69
N GLY A 398 -21.02 -4.01 -14.20
CA GLY A 398 -20.97 -5.23 -13.38
C GLY A 398 -20.47 -5.07 -11.94
N GLY A 399 -20.16 -3.84 -11.49
CA GLY A 399 -19.70 -3.58 -10.13
C GLY A 399 -20.75 -3.93 -9.07
N GLU A 400 -22.02 -3.61 -9.32
CA GLU A 400 -23.12 -3.89 -8.39
C GLU A 400 -23.37 -5.41 -8.25
N ASP A 401 -23.36 -6.14 -9.36
CA ASP A 401 -23.56 -7.60 -9.34
C ASP A 401 -22.40 -8.30 -8.64
N TYR A 402 -21.18 -7.78 -8.84
CA TYR A 402 -20.02 -8.31 -8.12
C TYR A 402 -20.09 -8.00 -6.61
N ALA A 403 -20.58 -6.83 -6.23
CA ALA A 403 -20.82 -6.49 -4.83
C ALA A 403 -21.84 -7.44 -4.18
N LYS A 404 -22.98 -7.71 -4.85
CA LYS A 404 -23.99 -8.68 -4.39
C LYS A 404 -23.39 -10.09 -4.22
N LYS A 405 -22.55 -10.52 -5.17
CA LYS A 405 -21.85 -11.81 -5.09
C LYS A 405 -20.95 -11.90 -3.85
N ILE A 406 -20.19 -10.85 -3.54
CA ILE A 406 -19.33 -10.81 -2.34
C ILE A 406 -20.20 -10.86 -1.07
N ILE A 407 -21.29 -10.10 -1.01
CA ILE A 407 -22.23 -10.13 0.14
C ILE A 407 -22.80 -11.53 0.34
N THR A 408 -23.25 -12.18 -0.72
CA THR A 408 -23.74 -13.58 -0.67
C THR A 408 -22.66 -14.52 -0.14
N LYS A 409 -21.41 -14.36 -0.57
CA LYS A 409 -20.29 -15.15 -0.04
C LYS A 409 -20.07 -14.89 1.45
N LEU A 410 -20.16 -13.64 1.92
CA LEU A 410 -20.06 -13.31 3.35
C LEU A 410 -21.19 -13.94 4.17
N ASP A 411 -22.41 -13.98 3.66
CA ASP A 411 -23.53 -14.66 4.32
C ASP A 411 -23.33 -16.17 4.38
N ASN A 412 -22.83 -16.79 3.30
CA ASN A 412 -22.48 -18.22 3.28
C ASN A 412 -21.36 -18.57 4.27
N LEU A 413 -20.49 -17.62 4.60
CA LEU A 413 -19.49 -17.75 5.67
C LEU A 413 -20.07 -17.53 7.07
N GLY A 414 -21.38 -17.37 7.21
CA GLY A 414 -22.06 -17.17 8.49
C GLY A 414 -21.90 -15.77 9.09
N LEU A 415 -21.53 -14.77 8.26
CA LEU A 415 -21.30 -13.40 8.75
C LEU A 415 -22.59 -12.56 8.80
N ASN A 416 -23.73 -13.08 8.31
CA ASN A 416 -25.05 -12.46 8.39
C ASN A 416 -25.11 -10.99 7.92
N VAL A 417 -24.39 -10.67 6.84
CA VAL A 417 -24.27 -9.29 6.35
C VAL A 417 -25.60 -8.77 5.83
N SER A 418 -26.30 -9.52 4.96
CA SER A 418 -27.54 -9.09 4.34
C SER A 418 -28.63 -8.71 5.35
N SER A 419 -28.74 -9.47 6.46
CA SER A 419 -29.73 -9.21 7.50
C SER A 419 -29.44 -7.96 8.34
N ARG A 420 -28.16 -7.57 8.44
CA ARG A 420 -27.69 -6.44 9.26
C ARG A 420 -27.36 -5.19 8.45
N LEU A 421 -27.41 -5.29 7.12
CA LEU A 421 -26.96 -4.23 6.22
C LEU A 421 -27.82 -2.96 6.38
N ASP A 422 -27.18 -1.87 6.75
CA ASP A 422 -27.77 -0.54 6.89
C ASP A 422 -27.29 0.39 5.80
N PHE A 423 -26.02 0.25 5.40
CA PHE A 423 -25.38 1.04 4.38
C PHE A 423 -24.44 0.17 3.53
N LEU A 424 -24.49 0.34 2.22
CA LEU A 424 -23.59 -0.28 1.25
C LEU A 424 -23.04 0.75 0.27
N LYS A 425 -21.74 0.81 0.17
CA LYS A 425 -21.03 1.43 -0.96
C LYS A 425 -19.95 0.50 -1.44
N PHE A 426 -19.73 0.45 -2.75
CA PHE A 426 -18.59 -0.26 -3.31
C PHE A 426 -17.70 0.69 -4.11
N ARG A 427 -16.46 0.30 -4.31
CA ARG A 427 -15.48 0.98 -5.16
C ARG A 427 -14.81 -0.04 -6.05
N THR A 428 -14.84 0.26 -7.33
CA THR A 428 -14.25 -0.56 -8.40
C THR A 428 -12.82 -0.11 -8.72
N PRO A 429 -12.04 -0.90 -9.46
CA PRO A 429 -10.79 -0.45 -10.07
C PRO A 429 -10.92 0.80 -10.96
N ALA A 430 -12.06 1.00 -11.63
CA ALA A 430 -12.32 2.22 -12.41
C ALA A 430 -12.46 3.46 -11.52
N ASP A 431 -13.14 3.31 -10.38
CA ASP A 431 -13.23 4.39 -9.38
C ASP A 431 -11.85 4.73 -8.84
N LEU A 432 -11.02 3.71 -8.51
CA LEU A 432 -9.66 3.91 -8.03
C LEU A 432 -8.78 4.62 -9.06
N GLU A 433 -8.90 4.27 -10.35
CA GLU A 433 -8.23 4.97 -11.44
C GLU A 433 -8.61 6.44 -11.47
N SER A 434 -9.89 6.73 -11.38
CA SER A 434 -10.44 8.08 -11.48
C SER A 434 -9.95 8.98 -10.34
N TYR A 435 -10.16 8.57 -9.07
CA TYR A 435 -9.85 9.47 -7.94
C TYR A 435 -8.36 9.52 -7.58
N ALA A 436 -7.60 8.43 -7.82
CA ALA A 436 -6.19 8.37 -7.47
C ALA A 436 -5.25 8.67 -8.64
N MET A 437 -5.77 8.92 -9.85
CA MET A 437 -4.99 9.07 -11.09
C MET A 437 -4.02 7.89 -11.29
N ALA A 438 -4.44 6.66 -10.89
CA ALA A 438 -3.64 5.46 -10.96
C ALA A 438 -4.08 4.62 -12.18
N PRO A 439 -3.31 4.55 -13.27
CA PRO A 439 -3.74 3.89 -14.51
C PRO A 439 -4.23 2.45 -14.29
N GLY A 440 -5.47 2.16 -14.73
CA GLY A 440 -6.14 0.88 -14.53
C GLY A 440 -6.52 0.57 -13.09
N GLY A 441 -6.52 1.56 -12.19
CA GLY A 441 -6.79 1.36 -10.78
C GLY A 441 -5.70 0.58 -10.03
N SER A 442 -4.45 0.58 -10.54
CA SER A 442 -3.32 -0.05 -9.87
C SER A 442 -3.15 0.45 -8.44
N ILE A 443 -3.12 -0.47 -7.45
CA ILE A 443 -2.93 -0.06 -6.04
C ILE A 443 -1.50 0.43 -5.82
N TYR A 444 -0.50 -0.27 -6.39
CA TYR A 444 0.93 -0.08 -6.13
C TYR A 444 1.74 0.35 -7.37
N GLY A 445 1.09 0.71 -8.48
CA GLY A 445 1.72 1.03 -9.74
C GLY A 445 2.26 -0.23 -10.44
N THR A 446 3.57 -0.50 -10.34
CA THR A 446 4.16 -1.74 -10.86
C THR A 446 4.17 -2.84 -9.80
N SER A 447 3.92 -4.09 -10.23
CA SER A 447 4.04 -5.28 -9.37
C SER A 447 5.52 -5.63 -9.12
N SER A 448 5.72 -6.59 -8.22
CA SER A 448 7.04 -7.20 -7.95
C SER A 448 7.18 -8.59 -8.62
N ASN A 449 6.50 -8.84 -9.75
CA ASN A 449 6.47 -10.14 -10.44
C ASN A 449 7.78 -10.45 -11.19
N SER A 450 8.92 -10.22 -10.62
CA SER A 450 10.23 -10.75 -11.06
C SER A 450 11.35 -10.18 -10.22
N ALA A 451 12.53 -10.81 -10.23
CA ALA A 451 13.76 -10.24 -9.65
C ALA A 451 14.13 -8.86 -10.26
N LYS A 452 13.70 -8.58 -11.49
CA LYS A 452 13.97 -7.30 -12.17
C LYS A 452 12.95 -6.21 -11.82
N SER A 453 11.83 -6.54 -11.20
CA SER A 453 10.72 -5.60 -10.99
C SER A 453 11.10 -4.42 -10.09
N ALA A 454 11.91 -4.64 -9.05
CA ALA A 454 12.42 -3.56 -8.21
C ALA A 454 13.18 -2.49 -9.01
N PHE A 455 13.88 -2.89 -10.09
CA PHE A 455 14.64 -1.97 -10.96
C PHE A 455 13.79 -1.35 -12.08
N LEU A 456 12.61 -1.88 -12.33
CA LEU A 456 11.64 -1.32 -13.27
C LEU A 456 10.72 -0.30 -12.61
N ARG A 457 10.63 -0.29 -11.28
CA ARG A 457 9.90 0.73 -10.52
C ARG A 457 10.54 2.11 -10.72
N ALA A 458 9.73 3.15 -10.73
CA ALA A 458 10.21 4.52 -10.88
C ALA A 458 11.18 4.89 -9.76
N ARG A 459 12.31 5.47 -10.12
CA ARG A 459 13.31 5.98 -9.17
C ARG A 459 12.82 7.24 -8.49
N ASN A 460 13.27 7.48 -7.26
CA ASN A 460 12.98 8.72 -6.56
C ASN A 460 13.59 9.93 -7.29
N ARG A 461 14.84 9.86 -7.73
CA ARG A 461 15.48 10.90 -8.53
C ARG A 461 15.34 10.62 -10.02
N SER A 462 14.67 11.51 -10.74
CA SER A 462 14.54 11.43 -12.20
C SER A 462 15.85 11.80 -12.91
N LYS A 463 16.01 11.32 -14.16
CA LYS A 463 17.02 11.85 -15.08
C LYS A 463 16.71 13.28 -15.55
N THR A 464 15.48 13.72 -15.48
CA THR A 464 15.09 15.14 -15.64
C THR A 464 15.52 15.88 -14.38
N LYS A 465 16.48 16.80 -14.51
CA LYS A 465 17.03 17.53 -13.37
C LYS A 465 15.94 18.28 -12.60
N GLY A 466 15.98 18.22 -11.28
CA GLY A 466 15.01 18.88 -10.40
C GLY A 466 13.67 18.17 -10.25
N LEU A 467 13.44 17.01 -10.93
CA LEU A 467 12.26 16.18 -10.76
C LEU A 467 12.54 15.00 -9.84
N PHE A 468 11.66 14.81 -8.88
CA PHE A 468 11.67 13.67 -7.95
C PHE A 468 10.29 13.00 -7.94
N CYS A 469 10.26 11.66 -7.76
CA CYS A 469 9.05 10.88 -7.57
C CYS A 469 9.01 10.30 -6.15
N VAL A 470 7.85 10.38 -5.50
CA VAL A 470 7.62 9.89 -4.14
C VAL A 470 6.30 9.13 -4.07
N GLY A 471 6.18 8.21 -3.14
CA GLY A 471 4.92 7.49 -2.89
C GLY A 471 4.92 6.05 -3.39
N GLY A 472 3.75 5.41 -3.36
CA GLY A 472 3.61 3.96 -3.49
C GLY A 472 3.97 3.36 -4.86
N SER A 473 4.00 4.15 -5.93
CA SER A 473 4.44 3.71 -7.26
C SER A 473 5.91 4.04 -7.57
N ALA A 474 6.57 4.78 -6.68
CA ALA A 474 8.01 5.03 -6.72
C ALA A 474 8.76 4.09 -5.77
N HIS A 475 10.09 4.08 -5.85
CA HIS A 475 10.94 3.32 -4.94
C HIS A 475 10.78 3.82 -3.48
N PRO A 476 10.78 2.95 -2.45
CA PRO A 476 10.93 1.49 -2.51
C PRO A 476 9.64 0.73 -2.84
N GLY A 477 8.46 1.34 -2.73
CA GLY A 477 7.21 0.67 -3.07
C GLY A 477 5.98 1.19 -2.33
N GLY A 478 4.90 0.43 -2.40
CA GLY A 478 3.62 0.74 -1.76
C GLY A 478 3.52 0.24 -0.33
N GLY A 479 2.47 0.67 0.36
CA GLY A 479 2.28 0.49 1.80
C GLY A 479 2.75 1.72 2.58
N LEU A 480 2.06 2.05 3.66
CA LEU A 480 2.32 3.28 4.43
C LEU A 480 3.78 3.43 4.86
N PRO A 481 4.44 2.39 5.43
CA PRO A 481 5.84 2.52 5.83
C PRO A 481 6.77 2.85 4.65
N LEU A 482 6.62 2.14 3.54
CA LEU A 482 7.48 2.34 2.36
C LEU A 482 7.26 3.70 1.71
N VAL A 483 6.04 4.23 1.77
CA VAL A 483 5.71 5.59 1.31
C VAL A 483 6.41 6.64 2.18
N GLY A 484 6.45 6.44 3.50
CA GLY A 484 7.19 7.29 4.42
C GLY A 484 8.71 7.26 4.18
N ILE A 485 9.27 6.08 3.92
CA ILE A 485 10.68 5.89 3.55
C ILE A 485 10.99 6.53 2.19
N SER A 486 10.10 6.38 1.19
CA SER A 486 10.23 7.05 -0.10
C SER A 486 10.38 8.57 0.05
N ALA A 487 9.62 9.16 0.97
CA ALA A 487 9.69 10.60 1.27
C ALA A 487 11.01 10.99 1.94
N GLU A 488 11.52 10.14 2.83
CA GLU A 488 12.83 10.37 3.48
C GLU A 488 13.97 10.31 2.46
N ILE A 489 13.96 9.31 1.57
CA ILE A 489 14.93 9.19 0.48
C ILE A 489 14.93 10.45 -0.39
N VAL A 490 13.76 10.95 -0.77
CA VAL A 490 13.64 12.18 -1.57
C VAL A 490 14.15 13.39 -0.83
N ALA A 491 13.79 13.56 0.46
CA ALA A 491 14.26 14.69 1.26
C ALA A 491 15.78 14.68 1.46
N ASN A 492 16.37 13.51 1.69
CA ASN A 492 17.83 13.33 1.81
C ASN A 492 18.53 13.59 0.48
N ALA A 493 17.94 13.16 -0.65
CA ALA A 493 18.48 13.36 -1.99
C ALA A 493 18.47 14.85 -2.43
N ILE A 494 17.53 15.65 -1.91
CA ILE A 494 17.46 17.10 -2.12
C ILE A 494 18.39 17.83 -1.16
N GLY A 495 18.44 17.43 0.11
CA GLY A 495 19.33 17.99 1.14
C GLY A 495 18.75 19.21 1.85
N LYS A 496 19.62 19.98 2.50
CA LYS A 496 19.28 21.25 3.16
C LYS A 496 19.29 22.40 2.16
N ALA A 497 18.52 23.44 2.46
CA ALA A 497 18.40 24.65 1.64
C ALA A 497 19.68 25.50 1.64
#